data_7ff6f513f4383ad762f34a6336663b0f
#
_entry.id   7ff6f513f4383ad762f34a6336663b0f
#
_cell.length_a   1.000
_cell.length_b   1.000
_cell.length_c   1.000
_cell.angle_alpha   90.00
_cell.angle_beta   90.00
_cell.angle_gamma   90.00
#
_symmetry.space_group_name_H-M   'P 1'
#
loop_
_entity.id
_entity.type
_entity.pdbx_description
1 polymer ?
#
loop_
_entity_poly.entity_id
_entity_poly.type
_entity_poly.pdbx_seq_one_letter_code
_entity_poly.pdbx_strand_id
1 'polypeptide(L)'
;MLSYSLTPENNKGRNITKMYARLYQDHPNMKPWVDSLQQAHAFHDTIIVAQDGDRHAATWIPSSSGSHRVAFLIHGYTDSYVRMLPIARIYYQMGYNVFLPDLHGNGRSEGEAQQMGWKDRLDVEEWIPIANTLFADNTGTTQMVLHGVSMGAATTMCISGDQTPSYVKCFVEDCGYTSVWDEFSEQLHEQFSLPDFPLLYTTSILCDIRYGWNFTEASPIEQVKKSTKPMLFIHGSNDSFVPTRMVYPLYKAKSGIKELWVAPGSKHARSQSDHPEEYARKVEGFVSRFVH
;
A
#
# COMPACT_ATOMS: atom_id res chain seq x y z
N MET A 1 5.31 10.95 21.68
CA MET A 1 4.51 10.82 20.44
C MET A 1 5.34 10.26 19.28
N LEU A 2 6.48 10.86 18.90
CA LEU A 2 7.26 10.41 17.72
C LEU A 2 7.59 8.90 17.77
N SER A 3 8.19 8.41 18.86
CA SER A 3 8.47 6.98 19.05
C SER A 3 7.20 6.12 18.98
N TYR A 4 6.13 6.56 19.63
CA TYR A 4 4.85 5.84 19.64
C TYR A 4 4.29 5.66 18.22
N SER A 5 4.40 6.69 17.40
CA SER A 5 3.81 6.69 16.05
C SER A 5 4.71 6.09 14.98
N LEU A 6 6.03 6.29 15.07
CA LEU A 6 6.93 5.90 13.98
C LEU A 6 7.82 4.70 14.34
N THR A 7 8.05 4.43 15.63
CA THR A 7 8.85 3.27 16.08
C THR A 7 8.06 2.41 17.07
N PRO A 8 6.92 1.83 16.67
CA PRO A 8 6.06 1.08 17.60
C PRO A 8 6.79 -0.14 18.13
N GLU A 9 6.78 -0.32 19.46
CA GLU A 9 7.41 -1.47 20.16
C GLU A 9 6.88 -2.82 19.66
N ASN A 10 5.61 -2.84 19.24
CA ASN A 10 4.93 -4.03 18.75
C ASN A 10 4.66 -3.95 17.24
N ASN A 11 5.73 -3.87 16.44
CA ASN A 11 5.58 -4.00 14.99
C ASN A 11 5.20 -5.46 14.62
N LYS A 12 3.90 -5.68 14.45
CA LYS A 12 3.32 -7.00 14.19
C LYS A 12 3.78 -7.58 12.86
N GLY A 13 4.03 -6.75 11.86
CA GLY A 13 4.50 -7.13 10.53
C GLY A 13 5.84 -7.85 10.53
N ARG A 14 6.69 -7.59 11.52
CA ARG A 14 7.99 -8.24 11.68
C ARG A 14 7.92 -9.75 11.97
N ASN A 15 6.78 -10.26 12.44
CA ASN A 15 6.62 -11.68 12.73
C ASN A 15 5.77 -12.39 11.67
N ILE A 16 6.41 -12.81 10.61
CA ILE A 16 5.77 -13.44 9.44
C ILE A 16 4.93 -14.68 9.82
N THR A 17 5.38 -15.49 10.76
CA THR A 17 4.62 -16.68 11.23
C THR A 17 3.29 -16.24 11.87
N LYS A 18 3.32 -15.22 12.73
CA LYS A 18 2.09 -14.67 13.32
C LYS A 18 1.20 -13.99 12.29
N MET A 19 1.79 -13.38 11.27
CA MET A 19 1.04 -12.78 10.17
C MET A 19 0.26 -13.84 9.37
N TYR A 20 0.86 -14.98 9.04
CA TYR A 20 0.15 -16.09 8.42
C TYR A 20 -0.95 -16.68 9.32
N ALA A 21 -0.68 -16.87 10.63
CA ALA A 21 -1.70 -17.33 11.56
C ALA A 21 -2.91 -16.39 11.59
N ARG A 22 -2.67 -15.08 11.61
CA ARG A 22 -3.72 -14.06 11.55
C ARG A 22 -4.44 -14.05 10.19
N LEU A 23 -3.72 -14.18 9.08
CA LEU A 23 -4.33 -14.31 7.75
C LEU A 23 -5.34 -15.47 7.72
N TYR A 24 -4.97 -16.64 8.22
CA TYR A 24 -5.85 -17.81 8.22
C TYR A 24 -7.01 -17.70 9.20
N GLN A 25 -6.84 -16.96 10.29
CA GLN A 25 -7.94 -16.64 11.21
C GLN A 25 -8.95 -15.68 10.57
N ASP A 26 -8.47 -14.60 9.96
CA ASP A 26 -9.31 -13.56 9.34
C ASP A 26 -9.91 -14.04 8.01
N HIS A 27 -9.18 -14.89 7.26
CA HIS A 27 -9.53 -15.38 5.94
C HIS A 27 -9.24 -16.90 5.81
N PRO A 28 -10.06 -17.78 6.42
CA PRO A 28 -9.80 -19.24 6.40
C PRO A 28 -9.69 -19.84 4.99
N ASN A 29 -10.40 -19.25 4.03
CA ASN A 29 -10.39 -19.67 2.63
C ASN A 29 -9.08 -19.35 1.88
N MET A 30 -8.16 -18.60 2.50
CA MET A 30 -6.85 -18.31 1.92
C MET A 30 -5.88 -19.49 2.08
N LYS A 31 -6.03 -20.31 3.15
CA LYS A 31 -5.07 -21.36 3.45
C LYS A 31 -4.88 -22.38 2.30
N PRO A 32 -5.92 -22.93 1.66
CA PRO A 32 -5.72 -23.87 0.55
C PRO A 32 -4.96 -23.26 -0.64
N TRP A 33 -5.21 -21.99 -0.94
CA TRP A 33 -4.53 -21.30 -2.02
C TRP A 33 -3.06 -21.03 -1.69
N VAL A 34 -2.76 -20.57 -0.48
CA VAL A 34 -1.38 -20.35 -0.03
C VAL A 34 -0.61 -21.66 0.02
N ASP A 35 -1.21 -22.74 0.59
CA ASP A 35 -0.58 -24.06 0.64
C ASP A 35 -0.26 -24.56 -0.78
N SER A 36 -1.15 -24.37 -1.75
CA SER A 36 -0.91 -24.78 -3.14
C SER A 36 0.27 -24.03 -3.78
N LEU A 37 0.41 -22.73 -3.53
CA LEU A 37 1.55 -21.95 -4.00
C LEU A 37 2.86 -22.35 -3.31
N GLN A 38 2.82 -22.64 -2.02
CA GLN A 38 3.98 -23.12 -1.27
C GLN A 38 4.46 -24.49 -1.79
N GLN A 39 3.54 -25.42 -2.03
CA GLN A 39 3.84 -26.73 -2.61
C GLN A 39 4.43 -26.63 -4.03
N ALA A 40 3.94 -25.66 -4.81
CA ALA A 40 4.46 -25.37 -6.14
C ALA A 40 5.76 -24.56 -6.14
N HIS A 41 6.30 -24.20 -4.98
CA HIS A 41 7.46 -23.28 -4.82
C HIS A 41 7.28 -21.95 -5.59
N ALA A 42 6.04 -21.45 -5.64
CA ALA A 42 5.69 -20.25 -6.41
C ALA A 42 6.00 -18.93 -5.68
N PHE A 43 6.29 -18.96 -4.37
CA PHE A 43 6.78 -17.80 -3.65
C PHE A 43 8.29 -17.65 -3.87
N HIS A 44 8.67 -16.49 -4.39
CA HIS A 44 10.07 -16.13 -4.56
C HIS A 44 10.39 -14.88 -3.76
N ASP A 45 11.61 -14.79 -3.25
CA ASP A 45 12.07 -13.64 -2.48
C ASP A 45 13.20 -12.89 -3.22
N THR A 46 13.21 -11.59 -3.06
CA THR A 46 14.26 -10.71 -3.57
C THR A 46 14.66 -9.73 -2.47
N ILE A 47 15.94 -9.46 -2.34
CA ILE A 47 16.49 -8.50 -1.37
C ILE A 47 17.36 -7.52 -2.15
N ILE A 48 17.21 -6.23 -1.86
CA ILE A 48 18.08 -5.17 -2.35
C ILE A 48 18.73 -4.44 -1.17
N VAL A 49 19.78 -3.71 -1.44
CA VAL A 49 20.29 -2.65 -0.57
C VAL A 49 19.75 -1.35 -1.14
N ALA A 50 18.87 -0.69 -0.42
CA ALA A 50 18.24 0.56 -0.83
C ALA A 50 19.23 1.75 -0.74
N GLN A 51 18.84 2.91 -1.27
CA GLN A 51 19.69 4.10 -1.26
C GLN A 51 20.04 4.59 0.14
N ASP A 52 19.20 4.31 1.12
CA ASP A 52 19.45 4.60 2.53
C ASP A 52 20.49 3.66 3.18
N GLY A 53 20.86 2.58 2.49
CA GLY A 53 21.79 1.55 2.95
C GLY A 53 21.15 0.37 3.66
N ASP A 54 19.85 0.41 3.93
CA ASP A 54 19.11 -0.67 4.57
C ASP A 54 18.75 -1.78 3.56
N ARG A 55 18.61 -3.00 4.07
CA ARG A 55 18.21 -4.16 3.26
C ARG A 55 16.70 -4.24 3.20
N HIS A 56 16.13 -4.10 2.00
CA HIS A 56 14.71 -4.24 1.78
C HIS A 56 14.40 -5.57 1.09
N ALA A 57 13.28 -6.18 1.48
CA ALA A 57 12.83 -7.47 0.97
C ALA A 57 11.51 -7.33 0.21
N ALA A 58 11.34 -8.15 -0.80
CA ALA A 58 10.06 -8.33 -1.48
C ALA A 58 9.80 -9.80 -1.74
N THR A 59 8.52 -10.21 -1.73
CA THR A 59 8.05 -11.49 -2.23
C THR A 59 7.37 -11.29 -3.57
N TRP A 60 7.53 -12.23 -4.50
CA TRP A 60 6.79 -12.19 -5.75
C TRP A 60 6.27 -13.58 -6.14
N ILE A 61 5.16 -13.60 -6.88
CA ILE A 61 4.45 -14.80 -7.33
C ILE A 61 4.24 -14.66 -8.83
N PRO A 62 4.89 -15.49 -9.66
CA PRO A 62 4.70 -15.45 -11.11
C PRO A 62 3.31 -15.96 -11.48
N SER A 63 2.72 -15.35 -12.49
CA SER A 63 1.49 -15.81 -13.10
C SER A 63 1.68 -17.20 -13.72
N SER A 64 0.69 -18.06 -13.62
CA SER A 64 0.69 -19.36 -14.29
C SER A 64 0.61 -19.26 -15.84
N SER A 65 0.25 -18.11 -16.37
CA SER A 65 0.06 -17.88 -17.81
C SER A 65 1.26 -17.24 -18.53
N GLY A 66 2.37 -16.95 -17.80
CA GLY A 66 3.51 -16.22 -18.38
C GLY A 66 3.18 -14.79 -18.80
N SER A 67 2.25 -14.14 -18.12
CA SER A 67 1.80 -12.79 -18.40
C SER A 67 2.89 -11.75 -18.11
N HIS A 68 2.86 -10.62 -18.84
CA HIS A 68 3.66 -9.42 -18.52
C HIS A 68 2.90 -8.39 -17.69
N ARG A 69 1.67 -8.72 -17.26
CA ARG A 69 0.89 -7.87 -16.35
C ARG A 69 1.37 -8.06 -14.91
N VAL A 70 1.52 -6.95 -14.19
CA VAL A 70 2.04 -6.96 -12.82
C VAL A 70 1.09 -6.20 -11.89
N ALA A 71 0.71 -6.83 -10.79
CA ALA A 71 0.10 -6.18 -9.65
C ALA A 71 1.17 -5.95 -8.56
N PHE A 72 1.52 -4.69 -8.35
CA PHE A 72 2.45 -4.25 -7.33
C PHE A 72 1.65 -3.84 -6.10
N LEU A 73 1.74 -4.61 -5.00
CA LEU A 73 0.82 -4.52 -3.86
C LEU A 73 1.55 -4.03 -2.61
N ILE A 74 1.06 -2.92 -2.04
CA ILE A 74 1.73 -2.17 -0.98
C ILE A 74 0.92 -2.25 0.32
N HIS A 75 1.51 -2.85 1.35
CA HIS A 75 0.85 -3.08 2.64
C HIS A 75 0.76 -1.82 3.52
N GLY A 76 -0.05 -1.89 4.59
CA GLY A 76 -0.26 -0.83 5.54
C GLY A 76 0.76 -0.76 6.68
N TYR A 77 0.50 0.14 7.63
CA TYR A 77 1.30 0.42 8.82
C TYR A 77 1.47 -0.83 9.70
N THR A 78 2.70 -1.10 10.13
CA THR A 78 3.10 -2.27 10.95
C THR A 78 2.61 -3.61 10.40
N ASP A 79 2.57 -3.74 9.08
CA ASP A 79 2.10 -4.93 8.39
C ASP A 79 3.23 -5.57 7.58
N SER A 80 2.92 -6.46 6.64
CA SER A 80 3.87 -7.11 5.74
C SER A 80 3.17 -7.58 4.47
N TYR A 81 3.94 -8.09 3.51
CA TYR A 81 3.43 -8.69 2.29
C TYR A 81 2.28 -9.71 2.54
N VAL A 82 2.31 -10.42 3.66
CA VAL A 82 1.31 -11.45 3.99
C VAL A 82 -0.10 -10.86 4.06
N ARG A 83 -0.24 -9.62 4.55
CA ARG A 83 -1.54 -8.96 4.66
C ARG A 83 -2.16 -8.63 3.30
N MET A 84 -1.31 -8.51 2.26
CA MET A 84 -1.77 -8.25 0.90
C MET A 84 -2.19 -9.51 0.13
N LEU A 85 -1.99 -10.73 0.67
CA LEU A 85 -2.32 -11.98 -0.01
C LEU A 85 -3.80 -12.12 -0.43
N PRO A 86 -4.81 -11.63 0.33
CA PRO A 86 -6.20 -11.64 -0.15
C PRO A 86 -6.41 -10.83 -1.43
N ILE A 87 -5.78 -9.67 -1.55
CA ILE A 87 -5.80 -8.85 -2.77
C ILE A 87 -4.91 -9.48 -3.87
N ALA A 88 -3.76 -10.03 -3.48
CA ALA A 88 -2.88 -10.77 -4.38
C ALA A 88 -3.61 -11.92 -5.10
N ARG A 89 -4.46 -12.66 -4.38
CA ARG A 89 -5.28 -13.72 -4.96
C ARG A 89 -6.21 -13.22 -6.06
N ILE A 90 -6.81 -12.04 -5.89
CA ILE A 90 -7.68 -11.42 -6.91
C ILE A 90 -6.87 -11.21 -8.19
N TYR A 91 -5.74 -10.52 -8.12
CA TYR A 91 -4.88 -10.27 -9.28
C TYR A 91 -4.30 -11.55 -9.88
N TYR A 92 -3.88 -12.50 -9.05
CA TYR A 92 -3.37 -13.79 -9.51
C TYR A 92 -4.43 -14.55 -10.31
N GLN A 93 -5.69 -14.54 -9.87
CA GLN A 93 -6.83 -15.15 -10.60
C GLN A 93 -7.13 -14.43 -11.91
N MET A 94 -6.85 -13.13 -12.00
CA MET A 94 -6.92 -12.35 -13.25
C MET A 94 -5.70 -12.61 -14.17
N GLY A 95 -4.74 -13.46 -13.78
CA GLY A 95 -3.55 -13.81 -14.56
C GLY A 95 -2.40 -12.79 -14.46
N TYR A 96 -2.31 -12.02 -13.37
CA TYR A 96 -1.21 -11.11 -13.10
C TYR A 96 -0.07 -11.81 -12.36
N ASN A 97 1.17 -11.43 -12.66
CA ASN A 97 2.26 -11.58 -11.71
C ASN A 97 2.01 -10.66 -10.53
N VAL A 98 2.38 -11.10 -9.34
CA VAL A 98 2.18 -10.31 -8.12
C VAL A 98 3.52 -9.98 -7.50
N PHE A 99 3.75 -8.71 -7.16
CA PHE A 99 4.94 -8.21 -6.50
C PHE A 99 4.56 -7.52 -5.18
N LEU A 100 5.19 -7.91 -4.09
CA LEU A 100 4.79 -7.60 -2.72
C LEU A 100 6.03 -7.16 -1.90
N PRO A 101 6.42 -5.88 -1.90
CA PRO A 101 7.49 -5.42 -1.03
C PRO A 101 7.05 -5.41 0.43
N ASP A 102 7.98 -5.69 1.32
CA ASP A 102 7.91 -5.28 2.71
C ASP A 102 8.48 -3.86 2.81
N LEU A 103 7.69 -2.88 3.22
CA LEU A 103 8.11 -1.48 3.33
C LEU A 103 9.18 -1.29 4.43
N HIS A 104 9.90 -0.18 4.38
CA HIS A 104 10.92 0.19 5.36
C HIS A 104 10.43 -0.01 6.80
N GLY A 105 11.25 -0.66 7.61
CA GLY A 105 10.90 -0.96 9.01
C GLY A 105 9.84 -2.04 9.21
N ASN A 106 9.35 -2.72 8.16
CA ASN A 106 8.27 -3.70 8.24
C ASN A 106 8.68 -5.06 7.65
N GLY A 107 7.91 -6.10 8.01
CA GLY A 107 8.14 -7.44 7.49
C GLY A 107 9.60 -7.89 7.68
N ARG A 108 10.27 -8.18 6.58
CA ARG A 108 11.68 -8.61 6.51
C ARG A 108 12.62 -7.47 6.11
N SER A 109 12.09 -6.29 5.78
CA SER A 109 12.88 -5.11 5.46
C SER A 109 13.47 -4.49 6.72
N GLU A 110 14.72 -4.03 6.64
CA GLU A 110 15.36 -3.25 7.68
C GLU A 110 14.75 -1.86 7.80
N GLY A 111 15.19 -1.08 8.76
CA GLY A 111 14.70 0.26 9.05
C GLY A 111 14.18 0.39 10.47
N GLU A 112 14.37 1.59 11.04
CA GLU A 112 14.03 1.87 12.42
C GLU A 112 12.61 2.45 12.58
N ALA A 113 12.12 3.21 11.59
CA ALA A 113 10.91 4.00 11.70
C ALA A 113 9.96 3.78 10.52
N GLN A 114 8.66 3.87 10.80
CA GLN A 114 7.63 3.94 9.76
C GLN A 114 7.74 5.27 9.01
N GLN A 115 7.64 5.24 7.70
CA GLN A 115 7.82 6.42 6.85
C GLN A 115 6.49 7.02 6.36
N MET A 116 5.36 6.46 6.81
CA MET A 116 4.00 6.94 6.59
C MET A 116 3.67 7.22 5.11
N GLY A 117 4.17 6.39 4.20
CA GLY A 117 3.96 6.53 2.77
C GLY A 117 4.81 7.61 2.10
N TRP A 118 5.39 8.53 2.87
CA TRP A 118 6.14 9.66 2.30
C TRP A 118 7.50 9.25 1.75
N LYS A 119 8.36 8.66 2.57
CA LYS A 119 9.64 8.12 2.07
C LYS A 119 9.50 6.70 1.54
N ASP A 120 8.53 5.91 2.01
CA ASP A 120 8.21 4.61 1.43
C ASP A 120 8.00 4.65 -0.09
N ARG A 121 7.54 5.80 -0.65
CA ARG A 121 7.41 5.95 -2.10
C ARG A 121 8.76 5.84 -2.83
N LEU A 122 9.85 6.31 -2.21
CA LEU A 122 11.20 6.23 -2.79
C LEU A 122 11.66 4.76 -2.88
N ASP A 123 11.38 3.97 -1.83
CA ASP A 123 11.65 2.53 -1.84
C ASP A 123 10.83 1.82 -2.93
N VAL A 124 9.56 2.21 -3.10
CA VAL A 124 8.71 1.68 -4.18
C VAL A 124 9.25 2.07 -5.55
N GLU A 125 9.80 3.29 -5.73
CA GLU A 125 10.47 3.70 -6.97
C GLU A 125 11.67 2.81 -7.31
N GLU A 126 12.44 2.36 -6.34
CA GLU A 126 13.54 1.41 -6.54
C GLU A 126 13.03 0.01 -6.93
N TRP A 127 11.92 -0.44 -6.36
CA TRP A 127 11.33 -1.73 -6.63
C TRP A 127 10.61 -1.84 -8.00
N ILE A 128 10.04 -0.75 -8.52
CA ILE A 128 9.29 -0.74 -9.79
C ILE A 128 10.13 -1.26 -10.97
N PRO A 129 11.38 -0.79 -11.22
CA PRO A 129 12.21 -1.31 -12.31
C PRO A 129 12.61 -2.77 -12.11
N ILE A 130 12.77 -3.22 -10.87
CA ILE A 130 13.07 -4.62 -10.55
C ILE A 130 11.89 -5.51 -10.91
N ALA A 131 10.68 -5.14 -10.49
CA ALA A 131 9.46 -5.85 -10.86
C ALA A 131 9.26 -5.86 -12.40
N ASN A 132 9.58 -4.75 -13.09
CA ASN A 132 9.56 -4.72 -14.54
C ASN A 132 10.54 -5.72 -15.15
N THR A 133 11.77 -5.77 -14.68
CA THR A 133 12.80 -6.68 -15.18
C THR A 133 12.43 -8.15 -14.98
N LEU A 134 11.81 -8.48 -13.84
CA LEU A 134 11.40 -9.85 -13.52
C LEU A 134 10.30 -10.38 -14.42
N PHE A 135 9.40 -9.51 -14.92
CA PHE A 135 8.17 -9.91 -15.59
C PHE A 135 8.00 -9.32 -16.99
N ALA A 136 9.03 -8.65 -17.51
CA ALA A 136 8.98 -8.05 -18.83
C ALA A 136 8.73 -9.11 -19.93
N ASP A 137 7.97 -8.73 -20.94
CA ASP A 137 7.81 -9.49 -22.16
C ASP A 137 9.02 -9.36 -23.09
N ASN A 138 8.90 -9.91 -24.32
CA ASN A 138 9.94 -9.84 -25.34
C ASN A 138 10.29 -8.39 -25.78
N THR A 139 9.46 -7.41 -25.47
CA THR A 139 9.72 -5.98 -25.72
C THR A 139 10.50 -5.30 -24.59
N GLY A 140 10.79 -6.03 -23.49
CA GLY A 140 11.51 -5.54 -22.33
C GLY A 140 10.64 -4.71 -21.37
N THR A 141 9.31 -4.85 -21.44
CA THR A 141 8.41 -4.05 -20.60
C THR A 141 7.25 -4.85 -20.03
N THR A 142 6.65 -4.32 -18.97
CA THR A 142 5.44 -4.85 -18.33
C THR A 142 4.27 -3.89 -18.51
N GLN A 143 3.11 -4.28 -18.00
CA GLN A 143 1.99 -3.38 -17.71
C GLN A 143 1.64 -3.53 -16.23
N MET A 144 1.81 -2.47 -15.45
CA MET A 144 1.79 -2.52 -13.99
C MET A 144 0.64 -1.68 -13.41
N VAL A 145 -0.07 -2.25 -12.44
CA VAL A 145 -0.91 -1.50 -11.51
C VAL A 145 -0.23 -1.46 -10.14
N LEU A 146 -0.25 -0.29 -9.48
CA LEU A 146 0.13 -0.15 -8.07
C LEU A 146 -1.16 -0.10 -7.24
N HIS A 147 -1.23 -0.96 -6.22
CA HIS A 147 -2.39 -1.04 -5.34
C HIS A 147 -1.94 -1.08 -3.89
N GLY A 148 -2.32 -0.07 -3.12
CA GLY A 148 -1.97 0.05 -1.70
C GLY A 148 -3.18 0.10 -0.78
N VAL A 149 -2.97 -0.32 0.48
CA VAL A 149 -3.99 -0.31 1.54
C VAL A 149 -3.49 0.54 2.70
N SER A 150 -4.29 1.46 3.22
CA SER A 150 -3.98 2.30 4.39
C SER A 150 -2.69 3.12 4.17
N MET A 151 -1.64 2.96 4.97
CA MET A 151 -0.32 3.56 4.71
C MET A 151 0.21 3.20 3.30
N GLY A 152 -0.06 1.98 2.82
CA GLY A 152 0.26 1.58 1.45
C GLY A 152 -0.54 2.35 0.39
N ALA A 153 -1.79 2.73 0.70
CA ALA A 153 -2.59 3.61 -0.16
C ALA A 153 -2.01 5.03 -0.18
N ALA A 154 -1.57 5.55 0.96
CA ALA A 154 -0.84 6.81 1.03
C ALA A 154 0.46 6.76 0.20
N THR A 155 1.23 5.65 0.31
CA THR A 155 2.41 5.40 -0.53
C THR A 155 2.05 5.43 -2.02
N THR A 156 0.98 4.72 -2.42
CA THR A 156 0.48 4.66 -3.80
C THR A 156 0.07 6.05 -4.31
N MET A 157 -0.60 6.83 -3.49
CA MET A 157 -0.97 8.21 -3.83
C MET A 157 0.26 9.12 -3.92
N CYS A 158 1.23 8.98 -3.01
CA CYS A 158 2.46 9.75 -3.03
C CYS A 158 3.25 9.50 -4.32
N ILE A 159 3.51 8.24 -4.67
CA ILE A 159 4.25 7.90 -5.90
C ILE A 159 3.48 8.27 -7.17
N SER A 160 2.15 8.34 -7.12
CA SER A 160 1.34 8.73 -8.28
C SER A 160 1.59 10.17 -8.73
N GLY A 161 2.09 11.02 -7.84
CA GLY A 161 2.48 12.41 -8.12
C GLY A 161 3.90 12.57 -8.65
N ASP A 162 4.71 11.51 -8.57
CA ASP A 162 6.08 11.47 -9.08
C ASP A 162 6.10 11.01 -10.55
N GLN A 163 7.27 11.06 -11.19
CA GLN A 163 7.42 10.63 -12.59
C GLN A 163 7.55 9.10 -12.68
N THR A 164 6.43 8.40 -12.60
CA THR A 164 6.43 6.94 -12.76
C THR A 164 6.62 6.51 -14.22
N PRO A 165 7.35 5.40 -14.49
CA PRO A 165 7.56 4.87 -15.84
C PRO A 165 6.25 4.63 -16.61
N SER A 166 6.33 4.62 -17.95
CA SER A 166 5.16 4.46 -18.83
C SER A 166 4.47 3.09 -18.70
N TYR A 167 5.18 2.08 -18.21
CA TYR A 167 4.62 0.76 -17.94
C TYR A 167 3.79 0.70 -16.64
N VAL A 168 3.88 1.67 -15.76
CA VAL A 168 2.89 1.87 -14.69
C VAL A 168 1.67 2.51 -15.31
N LYS A 169 0.53 1.81 -15.33
CA LYS A 169 -0.67 2.20 -16.08
C LYS A 169 -1.75 2.87 -15.23
N CYS A 170 -1.96 2.42 -14.02
CA CYS A 170 -2.98 2.94 -13.12
C CYS A 170 -2.64 2.68 -11.65
N PHE A 171 -3.42 3.31 -10.78
CA PHE A 171 -3.30 3.21 -9.32
C PHE A 171 -4.63 2.80 -8.70
N VAL A 172 -4.54 2.04 -7.60
CA VAL A 172 -5.67 1.73 -6.71
C VAL A 172 -5.25 2.09 -5.29
N GLU A 173 -5.97 2.97 -4.65
CA GLU A 173 -5.80 3.30 -3.24
C GLU A 173 -7.01 2.80 -2.46
N ASP A 174 -6.79 2.13 -1.34
CA ASP A 174 -7.83 1.64 -0.43
C ASP A 174 -7.59 2.19 0.98
N CYS A 175 -8.49 3.01 1.48
CA CYS A 175 -8.52 3.65 2.79
C CYS A 175 -7.27 4.48 3.14
N GLY A 176 -6.72 5.22 2.18
CA GLY A 176 -5.64 6.16 2.43
C GLY A 176 -6.11 7.49 3.02
N TYR A 177 -5.17 8.27 3.56
CA TYR A 177 -5.41 9.56 4.21
C TYR A 177 -4.95 10.75 3.37
N THR A 178 -5.48 11.94 3.68
CA THR A 178 -5.18 13.20 2.99
C THR A 178 -3.75 13.68 3.19
N SER A 179 -3.26 13.60 4.43
CA SER A 179 -1.88 13.93 4.81
C SER A 179 -1.50 13.19 6.09
N VAL A 180 -0.20 13.07 6.35
CA VAL A 180 0.29 12.52 7.64
C VAL A 180 -0.12 13.43 8.79
N TRP A 181 -0.18 14.75 8.53
CA TRP A 181 -0.70 15.71 9.52
C TRP A 181 -2.13 15.38 9.91
N ASP A 182 -3.03 15.26 8.93
CA ASP A 182 -4.46 15.00 9.17
C ASP A 182 -4.65 13.66 9.88
N GLU A 183 -3.93 12.61 9.45
CA GLU A 183 -4.02 11.29 10.07
C GLU A 183 -3.57 11.32 11.53
N PHE A 184 -2.45 11.96 11.84
CA PHE A 184 -1.97 12.03 13.23
C PHE A 184 -2.80 12.98 14.09
N SER A 185 -3.39 14.02 13.52
CA SER A 185 -4.37 14.87 14.21
C SER A 185 -5.60 14.07 14.62
N GLU A 186 -6.18 13.28 13.69
CA GLU A 186 -7.31 12.39 14.00
C GLU A 186 -6.97 11.40 15.11
N GLN A 187 -5.84 10.70 14.99
CA GLN A 187 -5.42 9.71 15.98
C GLN A 187 -5.17 10.36 17.35
N LEU A 188 -4.63 11.59 17.38
CA LEU A 188 -4.39 12.34 18.62
C LEU A 188 -5.70 12.70 19.31
N HIS A 189 -6.68 13.16 18.54
CA HIS A 189 -8.00 13.51 19.06
C HIS A 189 -8.78 12.27 19.52
N GLU A 190 -8.86 11.25 18.69
CA GLU A 190 -9.67 10.05 18.95
C GLU A 190 -9.11 9.17 20.08
N GLN A 191 -7.79 8.96 20.13
CA GLN A 191 -7.18 8.06 21.12
C GLN A 191 -6.86 8.74 22.46
N PHE A 192 -6.52 10.03 22.42
CA PHE A 192 -6.00 10.74 23.60
C PHE A 192 -6.83 11.96 23.99
N SER A 193 -7.79 12.38 23.18
CA SER A 193 -8.59 13.61 23.38
C SER A 193 -7.70 14.85 23.58
N LEU A 194 -6.56 14.91 22.88
CA LEU A 194 -5.59 16.00 22.99
C LEU A 194 -5.66 16.89 21.73
N PRO A 195 -5.44 18.23 21.89
CA PRO A 195 -5.34 19.14 20.79
C PRO A 195 -4.01 18.98 20.03
N ASP A 196 -3.97 19.41 18.77
CA ASP A 196 -2.77 19.36 17.94
C ASP A 196 -1.60 20.14 18.55
N PHE A 197 -1.88 21.36 19.05
CA PHE A 197 -0.85 22.20 19.67
C PHE A 197 -0.72 21.89 21.17
N PRO A 198 0.52 21.76 21.68
CA PRO A 198 1.81 21.89 20.96
C PRO A 198 2.34 20.54 20.43
N LEU A 199 1.67 19.42 20.73
CA LEU A 199 2.24 18.08 20.62
C LEU A 199 2.50 17.64 19.17
N LEU A 200 1.54 17.84 18.28
CA LEU A 200 1.69 17.46 16.86
C LEU A 200 2.77 18.32 16.17
N TYR A 201 2.80 19.62 16.47
CA TYR A 201 3.79 20.55 15.93
C TYR A 201 5.23 20.18 16.36
N THR A 202 5.44 19.94 17.64
CA THR A 202 6.76 19.55 18.16
C THR A 202 7.18 18.17 17.62
N THR A 203 6.24 17.24 17.47
CA THR A 203 6.51 15.91 16.91
C THR A 203 6.91 16.00 15.43
N SER A 204 6.24 16.84 14.65
CA SER A 204 6.58 17.08 13.24
C SER A 204 7.99 17.66 13.09
N ILE A 205 8.37 18.64 13.93
CA ILE A 205 9.73 19.22 13.94
C ILE A 205 10.77 18.15 14.32
N LEU A 206 10.48 17.34 15.34
CA LEU A 206 11.39 16.26 15.76
C LEU A 206 11.52 15.17 14.67
N CYS A 207 10.46 14.91 13.91
CA CYS A 207 10.50 14.00 12.77
C CYS A 207 11.43 14.54 11.69
N ASP A 208 11.35 15.84 11.38
CA ASP A 208 12.24 16.50 10.42
C ASP A 208 13.72 16.39 10.83
N ILE A 209 14.01 16.73 12.07
CA ILE A 209 15.38 16.67 12.62
C ILE A 209 15.94 15.23 12.60
N ARG A 210 15.12 14.23 12.95
CA ARG A 210 15.59 12.85 13.13
C ARG A 210 15.58 12.01 11.85
N TYR A 211 14.53 12.20 11.02
CA TYR A 211 14.27 11.34 9.86
C TYR A 211 14.31 12.10 8.53
N GLY A 212 14.53 13.43 8.56
CA GLY A 212 14.65 14.25 7.35
C GLY A 212 13.35 14.39 6.56
N TRP A 213 12.20 14.41 7.25
CA TRP A 213 10.89 14.73 6.68
C TRP A 213 9.92 15.16 7.78
N ASN A 214 8.89 15.90 7.42
CA ASN A 214 7.91 16.40 8.36
C ASN A 214 6.47 16.08 7.94
N PHE A 215 5.53 16.17 8.90
CA PHE A 215 4.14 15.78 8.69
C PHE A 215 3.39 16.68 7.70
N THR A 216 3.85 17.92 7.51
CA THR A 216 3.21 18.87 6.59
C THR A 216 3.57 18.59 5.14
N GLU A 217 4.82 18.23 4.85
CA GLU A 217 5.24 17.88 3.49
C GLU A 217 4.74 16.49 3.05
N ALA A 218 4.54 15.58 4.01
CA ALA A 218 4.04 14.24 3.79
C ALA A 218 2.53 14.26 3.49
N SER A 219 2.20 14.67 2.26
CA SER A 219 0.84 15.01 1.84
C SER A 219 0.41 14.26 0.58
N PRO A 220 -0.23 13.07 0.73
CA PRO A 220 -0.85 12.34 -0.38
C PRO A 220 -1.76 13.20 -1.26
N ILE A 221 -2.56 14.10 -0.69
CA ILE A 221 -3.46 14.95 -1.47
C ILE A 221 -2.71 15.90 -2.42
N GLU A 222 -1.56 16.44 -2.01
CA GLU A 222 -0.74 17.29 -2.87
C GLU A 222 -0.10 16.49 -4.01
N GLN A 223 0.22 15.23 -3.78
CA GLN A 223 0.73 14.34 -4.82
C GLN A 223 -0.38 13.87 -5.78
N VAL A 224 -1.56 13.55 -5.26
CA VAL A 224 -2.72 13.20 -6.08
C VAL A 224 -3.09 14.33 -7.07
N LYS A 225 -2.95 15.59 -6.69
CA LYS A 225 -3.16 16.75 -7.61
C LYS A 225 -2.24 16.71 -8.84
N LYS A 226 -1.01 16.18 -8.69
CA LYS A 226 -0.02 16.08 -9.77
C LYS A 226 -0.22 14.81 -10.61
N SER A 227 -0.91 13.81 -10.08
CA SER A 227 -1.10 12.50 -10.70
C SER A 227 -1.90 12.61 -12.01
N THR A 228 -1.33 12.09 -13.10
CA THR A 228 -1.94 12.12 -14.44
C THR A 228 -2.56 10.78 -14.84
N LYS A 229 -2.11 9.66 -14.26
CA LYS A 229 -2.60 8.31 -14.60
C LYS A 229 -3.91 8.00 -13.89
N PRO A 230 -4.73 7.06 -14.43
CA PRO A 230 -5.99 6.66 -13.82
C PRO A 230 -5.86 6.19 -12.38
N MET A 231 -6.83 6.51 -11.51
CA MET A 231 -6.84 6.11 -10.11
C MET A 231 -8.23 5.68 -9.64
N LEU A 232 -8.29 4.49 -9.02
CA LEU A 232 -9.46 4.03 -8.27
C LEU A 232 -9.25 4.33 -6.79
N PHE A 233 -10.26 4.96 -6.20
CA PHE A 233 -10.36 5.24 -4.77
C PHE A 233 -11.35 4.27 -4.13
N ILE A 234 -10.94 3.59 -3.08
CA ILE A 234 -11.77 2.69 -2.30
C ILE A 234 -11.73 3.14 -0.83
N HIS A 235 -12.87 3.12 -0.13
CA HIS A 235 -12.89 3.44 1.29
C HIS A 235 -14.09 2.78 1.97
N GLY A 236 -13.94 2.35 3.23
CA GLY A 236 -15.05 1.84 4.02
C GLY A 236 -15.96 2.98 4.49
N SER A 237 -17.29 2.83 4.38
CA SER A 237 -18.22 3.88 4.81
C SER A 237 -18.31 4.06 6.33
N ASN A 238 -17.78 3.12 7.10
CA ASN A 238 -17.75 3.14 8.57
C ASN A 238 -16.31 3.10 9.09
N ASP A 239 -15.37 3.65 8.31
CA ASP A 239 -13.98 3.80 8.71
C ASP A 239 -13.86 5.00 9.67
N SER A 240 -13.51 4.69 10.92
CA SER A 240 -13.25 5.68 11.97
C SER A 240 -11.75 5.82 12.27
N PHE A 241 -10.90 4.93 11.76
CA PHE A 241 -9.45 5.01 11.96
C PHE A 241 -8.81 5.99 10.98
N VAL A 242 -9.02 5.79 9.67
CA VAL A 242 -8.84 6.82 8.64
C VAL A 242 -10.25 7.26 8.24
N PRO A 243 -10.77 8.38 8.77
CA PRO A 243 -12.17 8.72 8.58
C PRO A 243 -12.58 8.78 7.11
N THR A 244 -13.70 8.14 6.78
CA THR A 244 -14.24 8.07 5.40
C THR A 244 -14.29 9.43 4.70
N ARG A 245 -14.47 10.53 5.45
CA ARG A 245 -14.48 11.87 4.90
C ARG A 245 -13.18 12.24 4.16
N MET A 246 -12.05 11.58 4.46
CA MET A 246 -10.75 11.86 3.83
C MET A 246 -10.70 11.46 2.34
N VAL A 247 -11.47 10.46 1.91
CA VAL A 247 -11.48 10.05 0.50
C VAL A 247 -12.08 11.09 -0.43
N TYR A 248 -13.05 11.87 0.03
CA TYR A 248 -13.75 12.85 -0.83
C TYR A 248 -12.84 13.98 -1.32
N PRO A 249 -12.04 14.68 -0.46
CA PRO A 249 -11.08 15.67 -0.94
C PRO A 249 -9.99 15.04 -1.81
N LEU A 250 -9.52 13.80 -1.53
CA LEU A 250 -8.57 13.07 -2.37
C LEU A 250 -9.16 12.84 -3.78
N TYR A 251 -10.36 12.27 -3.84
CA TYR A 251 -11.07 12.06 -5.10
C TYR A 251 -11.30 13.38 -5.85
N LYS A 252 -11.70 14.44 -5.15
CA LYS A 252 -11.89 15.77 -5.76
C LYS A 252 -10.59 16.34 -6.32
N ALA A 253 -9.48 16.18 -5.61
CA ALA A 253 -8.17 16.70 -5.99
C ALA A 253 -7.58 16.04 -7.23
N LYS A 254 -7.86 14.74 -7.44
CA LYS A 254 -7.41 13.98 -8.61
C LYS A 254 -8.02 14.53 -9.89
N SER A 255 -7.17 14.87 -10.86
CA SER A 255 -7.58 15.21 -12.23
C SER A 255 -7.62 13.96 -13.13
N GLY A 256 -8.31 14.05 -14.28
CA GLY A 256 -8.38 12.97 -15.28
C GLY A 256 -9.23 11.80 -14.84
N ILE A 257 -8.88 10.59 -15.30
CA ILE A 257 -9.69 9.37 -15.08
C ILE A 257 -9.58 8.94 -13.62
N LYS A 258 -10.72 8.87 -12.96
CA LYS A 258 -10.86 8.45 -11.57
C LYS A 258 -12.19 7.80 -11.30
N GLU A 259 -12.21 6.86 -10.38
CA GLU A 259 -13.43 6.24 -9.83
C GLU A 259 -13.39 6.22 -8.32
N LEU A 260 -14.55 6.21 -7.70
CA LEU A 260 -14.71 6.09 -6.25
C LEU A 260 -15.72 5.00 -5.93
N TRP A 261 -15.33 4.12 -5.03
CA TRP A 261 -16.24 3.18 -4.40
C TRP A 261 -16.12 3.27 -2.87
N VAL A 262 -17.22 3.67 -2.23
CA VAL A 262 -17.33 3.67 -0.77
C VAL A 262 -18.04 2.39 -0.37
N ALA A 263 -17.30 1.44 0.22
CA ALA A 263 -17.77 0.11 0.60
C ALA A 263 -18.76 0.20 1.78
N PRO A 264 -20.02 -0.21 1.61
CA PRO A 264 -21.05 -0.01 2.63
C PRO A 264 -20.74 -0.73 3.94
N GLY A 265 -20.78 -0.04 5.08
CA GLY A 265 -20.61 -0.62 6.43
C GLY A 265 -19.17 -1.03 6.78
N SER A 266 -18.25 -1.06 5.83
CA SER A 266 -16.88 -1.50 6.07
C SER A 266 -16.12 -0.51 6.95
N LYS A 267 -15.36 -1.08 7.89
CA LYS A 267 -14.38 -0.37 8.72
C LYS A 267 -13.02 -0.26 8.00
N HIS A 268 -12.03 0.32 8.69
CA HIS A 268 -10.68 0.49 8.17
C HIS A 268 -10.06 -0.81 7.63
N ALA A 269 -9.58 -0.76 6.37
CA ALA A 269 -8.94 -1.88 5.66
C ALA A 269 -9.81 -3.17 5.62
N ARG A 270 -11.15 -3.03 5.62
CA ARG A 270 -12.10 -4.14 5.62
C ARG A 270 -12.88 -4.26 4.31
N SER A 271 -12.77 -3.32 3.39
CA SER A 271 -13.57 -3.31 2.14
C SER A 271 -13.47 -4.63 1.38
N GLN A 272 -12.26 -5.21 1.26
CA GLN A 272 -12.01 -6.49 0.59
C GLN A 272 -12.62 -7.68 1.36
N SER A 273 -12.48 -7.71 2.70
CA SER A 273 -12.97 -8.84 3.51
C SER A 273 -14.47 -8.83 3.71
N ASP A 274 -15.09 -7.65 3.80
CA ASP A 274 -16.53 -7.51 4.02
C ASP A 274 -17.32 -7.67 2.70
N HIS A 275 -16.72 -7.29 1.55
CA HIS A 275 -17.34 -7.34 0.23
C HIS A 275 -16.42 -7.98 -0.84
N PRO A 276 -15.97 -9.24 -0.66
CA PRO A 276 -14.90 -9.82 -1.47
C PRO A 276 -15.23 -9.87 -2.97
N GLU A 277 -16.45 -10.21 -3.34
CA GLU A 277 -16.88 -10.32 -4.74
C GLU A 277 -17.04 -8.93 -5.39
N GLU A 278 -17.62 -7.98 -4.67
CA GLU A 278 -17.80 -6.64 -5.17
C GLU A 278 -16.46 -5.91 -5.30
N TYR A 279 -15.59 -6.06 -4.30
CA TYR A 279 -14.23 -5.54 -4.34
C TYR A 279 -13.47 -6.04 -5.57
N ALA A 280 -13.50 -7.37 -5.80
CA ALA A 280 -12.87 -7.97 -6.98
C ALA A 280 -13.42 -7.39 -8.28
N ARG A 281 -14.77 -7.30 -8.41
CA ARG A 281 -15.41 -6.71 -9.60
C ARG A 281 -15.04 -5.24 -9.82
N LYS A 282 -14.95 -4.43 -8.75
CA LYS A 282 -14.56 -3.01 -8.84
C LYS A 282 -13.10 -2.87 -9.29
N VAL A 283 -12.20 -3.64 -8.69
CA VAL A 283 -10.78 -3.65 -9.07
C VAL A 283 -10.60 -4.15 -10.51
N GLU A 284 -11.17 -5.29 -10.86
CA GLU A 284 -11.10 -5.85 -12.21
C GLU A 284 -11.68 -4.90 -13.25
N GLY A 285 -12.89 -4.40 -13.02
CA GLY A 285 -13.57 -3.51 -13.96
C GLY A 285 -12.84 -2.18 -14.20
N PHE A 286 -12.09 -1.69 -13.21
CA PHE A 286 -11.25 -0.52 -13.37
C PHE A 286 -9.92 -0.86 -14.06
N VAL A 287 -9.17 -1.81 -13.50
CA VAL A 287 -7.77 -2.08 -13.91
C VAL A 287 -7.70 -2.63 -15.35
N SER A 288 -8.63 -3.50 -15.74
CA SER A 288 -8.64 -4.12 -17.08
C SER A 288 -8.82 -3.12 -18.24
N ARG A 289 -9.17 -1.88 -17.95
CA ARG A 289 -9.23 -0.83 -18.99
C ARG A 289 -7.86 -0.23 -19.33
N PHE A 290 -6.85 -0.48 -18.51
CA PHE A 290 -5.53 0.15 -18.62
C PHE A 290 -4.38 -0.86 -18.68
N VAL A 291 -4.59 -2.06 -18.18
CA VAL A 291 -3.61 -3.16 -18.10
C VAL A 291 -4.15 -4.34 -18.90
N HIS A 292 -3.54 -4.62 -20.06
CA HIS A 292 -4.01 -5.60 -21.05
C HIS A 292 -3.08 -6.79 -21.20
#